data_2c12e6ab4c884bf762e3e9ee3c849242
#
_entry.id   2c12e6ab4c884bf762e3e9ee3c849242
#
_cell.length_a   1.000
_cell.length_b   1.000
_cell.length_c   1.000
_cell.angle_alpha   90.00
_cell.angle_beta   90.00
_cell.angle_gamma   90.00
#
_symmetry.space_group_name_H-M   'P 1'
#
loop_
_entity.id
_entity.type
_entity.pdbx_description
1 polymer ?
#
loop_
_entity_poly.entity_id
_entity_poly.type
_entity_poly.pdbx_seq_one_letter_code
_entity_poly.pdbx_strand_id
1 'polypeptide(L)'
;MKNKIKIVIASLACAGLFLCGQNAQASRAQGTDLSRYQGYTAVKGQASDEFAISQIGGINTGGIYTQSTYHSQVATGIAQGLRMHTYIWYQVGSDISKAKQCMDYFLPRVQTPKRSIVALDYEDGASCNQYANTDAIIYGMRRIADAGYTPVYYSYKPYTLAHVDYKRILAAYPSSLWIAAYKDYNVTTTPDYAYFPSMDGVAQWQFTSMYKAGGLDGNVDLLGITQNGYRNGVAAKPVSKPQAVKQGIVADNTAKSDIRTGFTVKVNFSARNWASGQAIPNWVKGKSYKVQQTSGDRVLLSGIMSWIKRKDVEILQTTKQVTQTDGSYLVKPGDSWWSIAAKHGLSMYTLAQRNGKTIYTVIHPGDHLTISGQTATHAYTVRRGDTLSGISVRLGVSIGHLVHVNRIGNPNRIYVGQRLLY
;
A
#
# COMPACT_ATOMS: atom_id res chain seq x y z
N MET A 1 50.64 4.11 -65.77
CA MET A 1 50.51 3.38 -64.49
C MET A 1 49.17 3.69 -63.91
N LYS A 2 48.22 2.74 -63.96
CA LYS A 2 46.84 2.91 -63.54
C LYS A 2 46.61 2.19 -62.18
N ASN A 3 46.45 2.94 -61.13
CA ASN A 3 46.08 2.37 -59.83
C ASN A 3 44.58 2.08 -59.77
N LYS A 4 44.23 0.82 -59.62
CA LYS A 4 42.85 0.36 -59.36
C LYS A 4 42.61 0.41 -57.88
N ILE A 5 41.67 1.29 -57.47
CA ILE A 5 41.09 1.33 -56.08
C ILE A 5 40.07 0.22 -56.01
N LYS A 6 40.29 -0.76 -55.14
CA LYS A 6 39.28 -1.76 -54.76
C LYS A 6 38.36 -1.17 -53.65
N ILE A 7 37.12 -0.99 -54.01
CA ILE A 7 36.07 -0.65 -53.03
C ILE A 7 35.64 -1.97 -52.36
N VAL A 8 35.88 -2.08 -51.06
CA VAL A 8 35.34 -3.14 -50.22
C VAL A 8 34.01 -2.63 -49.65
N ILE A 9 32.89 -3.23 -50.09
CA ILE A 9 31.57 -3.00 -49.52
C ILE A 9 31.48 -3.87 -48.27
N ALA A 10 31.56 -3.23 -47.10
CA ALA A 10 31.24 -3.86 -45.82
C ALA A 10 29.73 -3.79 -45.62
N SER A 11 29.08 -4.93 -45.73
CA SER A 11 27.68 -5.09 -45.38
C SER A 11 27.51 -4.99 -43.84
N LEU A 12 26.98 -3.87 -43.37
CA LEU A 12 26.57 -3.70 -42.00
C LEU A 12 25.27 -4.51 -41.75
N ALA A 13 25.41 -5.64 -41.08
CA ALA A 13 24.26 -6.35 -40.53
C ALA A 13 23.77 -5.55 -39.30
N CYS A 14 22.66 -4.81 -39.45
CA CYS A 14 21.94 -4.25 -38.32
C CYS A 14 21.31 -5.38 -37.49
N ALA A 15 22.04 -5.85 -36.50
CA ALA A 15 21.44 -6.62 -35.43
C ALA A 15 20.58 -5.66 -34.60
N GLY A 16 19.27 -5.67 -34.82
CA GLY A 16 18.31 -4.96 -34.00
C GLY A 16 18.32 -5.53 -32.59
N LEU A 17 19.00 -4.86 -31.67
CA LEU A 17 18.84 -5.06 -30.26
C LEU A 17 17.43 -4.57 -29.91
N PHE A 18 16.48 -5.49 -29.85
CA PHE A 18 15.22 -5.29 -29.11
C PHE A 18 15.60 -5.17 -27.63
N LEU A 19 15.87 -3.94 -27.21
CA LEU A 19 15.79 -3.57 -25.80
C LEU A 19 14.34 -3.72 -25.39
N CYS A 20 13.98 -4.90 -24.87
CA CYS A 20 12.81 -5.05 -24.03
C CYS A 20 12.98 -4.04 -22.90
N GLY A 21 12.30 -2.91 -23.02
CA GLY A 21 12.15 -1.92 -21.97
C GLY A 21 11.43 -2.57 -20.79
N GLN A 22 12.16 -3.29 -19.95
CA GLN A 22 11.74 -3.43 -18.58
C GLN A 22 11.70 -2.01 -18.07
N ASN A 23 10.49 -1.50 -17.78
CA ASN A 23 10.31 -0.33 -16.94
C ASN A 23 10.96 -0.67 -15.61
N ALA A 24 12.25 -0.44 -15.47
CA ALA A 24 12.93 -0.44 -14.21
C ALA A 24 12.24 0.67 -13.40
N GLN A 25 11.32 0.27 -12.57
CA GLN A 25 10.71 1.16 -11.59
C GLN A 25 11.89 1.67 -10.77
N ALA A 26 12.25 2.95 -10.95
CA ALA A 26 13.36 3.56 -10.23
C ALA A 26 13.23 3.16 -8.77
N SER A 27 14.27 2.52 -8.22
CA SER A 27 14.27 2.07 -6.84
C SER A 27 14.06 3.32 -5.99
N ARG A 28 13.11 3.26 -5.05
CA ARG A 28 12.90 4.36 -4.12
C ARG A 28 14.08 4.41 -3.16
N ALA A 29 14.44 5.63 -2.77
CA ALA A 29 15.48 5.83 -1.78
C ALA A 29 15.16 5.04 -0.51
N GLN A 30 16.11 4.24 -0.07
CA GLN A 30 16.10 3.58 1.23
C GLN A 30 17.13 4.24 2.14
N GLY A 31 16.97 4.04 3.43
CA GLY A 31 17.87 4.58 4.44
C GLY A 31 17.53 4.08 5.83
N THR A 32 18.19 4.65 6.81
CA THR A 32 18.12 4.21 8.21
C THR A 32 17.60 5.33 9.10
N ASP A 33 17.10 4.98 10.28
CA ASP A 33 17.02 5.93 11.36
C ASP A 33 17.92 5.49 12.52
N LEU A 34 18.46 6.47 13.23
CA LEU A 34 19.60 6.31 14.12
C LEU A 34 19.34 6.99 15.46
N SER A 35 19.72 6.32 16.51
CA SER A 35 19.75 6.85 17.87
C SER A 35 21.12 6.57 18.51
N ARG A 36 21.23 6.70 19.82
CA ARG A 36 22.46 6.32 20.57
C ARG A 36 22.85 4.85 20.40
N TYR A 37 21.91 3.98 20.08
CA TYR A 37 22.16 2.54 19.97
C TYR A 37 23.04 2.18 18.77
N GLN A 38 23.08 3.02 17.75
CA GLN A 38 23.93 2.85 16.58
C GLN A 38 25.33 3.48 16.77
N GLY A 39 25.59 4.12 17.93
CA GLY A 39 26.89 4.74 18.23
C GLY A 39 27.10 6.09 17.53
N TYR A 40 28.35 6.54 17.47
CA TYR A 40 28.69 7.89 17.02
C TYR A 40 28.83 8.06 15.51
N THR A 41 28.85 6.97 14.75
CA THR A 41 28.96 7.02 13.28
C THR A 41 27.63 6.68 12.64
N ALA A 42 27.24 7.41 11.61
CA ALA A 42 26.07 7.06 10.82
C ALA A 42 26.25 5.68 10.17
N VAL A 43 25.23 4.84 10.28
CA VAL A 43 25.27 3.45 9.82
C VAL A 43 24.33 3.30 8.63
N LYS A 44 24.86 2.76 7.52
CA LYS A 44 24.09 2.25 6.40
C LYS A 44 23.72 0.80 6.65
N GLY A 45 22.48 0.41 6.35
CA GLY A 45 22.07 -0.99 6.30
C GLY A 45 22.50 -1.64 5.00
N GLN A 46 22.39 -0.90 3.89
CA GLN A 46 22.82 -1.29 2.55
C GLN A 46 23.75 -0.24 1.94
N ALA A 47 24.67 -0.65 1.07
CA ALA A 47 25.58 0.28 0.38
C ALA A 47 24.83 1.34 -0.45
N SER A 48 23.63 0.97 -0.93
CA SER A 48 22.74 1.83 -1.74
C SER A 48 21.90 2.81 -0.92
N ASP A 49 22.01 2.83 0.42
CA ASP A 49 21.24 3.76 1.24
C ASP A 49 21.60 5.21 0.91
N GLU A 50 20.58 6.03 0.77
CA GLU A 50 20.69 7.39 0.30
C GLU A 50 20.43 8.43 1.39
N PHE A 51 19.79 8.06 2.50
CA PHE A 51 19.47 8.98 3.61
C PHE A 51 19.59 8.31 4.98
N ALA A 52 19.68 9.14 6.01
CA ALA A 52 19.48 8.69 7.38
C ALA A 52 18.79 9.80 8.21
N ILE A 53 18.07 9.38 9.25
CA ILE A 53 17.33 10.26 10.15
C ILE A 53 17.88 10.06 11.56
N SER A 54 18.56 11.06 12.13
CA SER A 54 19.24 10.91 13.43
C SER A 54 18.45 11.59 14.56
N GLN A 55 18.39 10.92 15.71
CA GLN A 55 17.75 11.44 16.92
C GLN A 55 18.57 12.57 17.54
N ILE A 56 18.00 13.77 17.63
CA ILE A 56 18.66 14.87 18.33
C ILE A 56 18.50 14.78 19.86
N GLY A 57 17.49 14.11 20.31
CA GLY A 57 17.06 13.98 21.70
C GLY A 57 15.54 13.98 21.76
N GLY A 58 14.99 14.47 22.86
CA GLY A 58 13.54 14.54 23.01
C GLY A 58 13.10 15.05 24.38
N ILE A 59 11.80 14.94 24.59
CA ILE A 59 11.16 15.18 25.88
C ILE A 59 10.39 13.93 26.29
N ASN A 60 10.53 13.55 27.56
CA ASN A 60 9.83 12.42 28.16
C ASN A 60 9.25 12.84 29.54
N THR A 61 8.87 11.88 30.37
CA THR A 61 8.38 12.13 31.73
C THR A 61 9.43 12.80 32.62
N GLY A 62 10.72 12.55 32.37
CA GLY A 62 11.86 13.15 33.10
C GLY A 62 12.29 14.52 32.57
N GLY A 63 11.63 15.04 31.54
CA GLY A 63 11.97 16.32 30.90
C GLY A 63 12.78 16.17 29.63
N ILE A 64 13.49 17.24 29.22
CA ILE A 64 14.32 17.28 28.03
C ILE A 64 15.59 16.45 28.24
N TYR A 65 15.95 15.65 27.23
CA TYR A 65 17.22 14.95 27.14
C TYR A 65 17.84 15.10 25.74
N THR A 66 19.15 15.07 25.63
CA THR A 66 19.88 15.16 24.36
C THR A 66 20.56 13.84 24.01
N GLN A 67 20.76 13.60 22.72
CA GLN A 67 21.57 12.49 22.24
C GLN A 67 23.00 12.95 21.96
N SER A 68 23.97 12.40 22.71
CA SER A 68 25.39 12.73 22.51
C SER A 68 25.94 12.30 21.15
N THR A 69 25.28 11.34 20.51
CA THR A 69 25.65 10.80 19.19
C THR A 69 25.19 11.64 18.02
N TYR A 70 24.21 12.53 18.21
CA TYR A 70 23.53 13.25 17.11
C TYR A 70 24.50 14.04 16.22
N HIS A 71 25.34 14.88 16.83
CA HIS A 71 26.29 15.71 16.09
C HIS A 71 27.21 14.87 15.19
N SER A 72 27.78 13.82 15.76
CA SER A 72 28.72 12.94 15.06
C SER A 72 28.01 12.10 13.99
N GLN A 73 26.80 11.60 14.26
CA GLN A 73 26.01 10.88 13.27
C GLN A 73 25.67 11.78 12.07
N VAL A 74 25.25 13.02 12.29
CA VAL A 74 24.96 13.96 11.21
C VAL A 74 26.22 14.24 10.38
N ALA A 75 27.34 14.57 11.03
CA ALA A 75 28.60 14.87 10.35
C ALA A 75 29.13 13.68 9.53
N THR A 76 29.16 12.49 10.13
CA THR A 76 29.64 11.27 9.45
C THR A 76 28.70 10.80 8.36
N GLY A 77 27.39 10.99 8.51
CA GLY A 77 26.41 10.67 7.48
C GLY A 77 26.57 11.56 6.26
N ILE A 78 26.74 12.87 6.45
CA ILE A 78 27.03 13.81 5.37
C ILE A 78 28.34 13.42 4.65
N ALA A 79 29.39 13.12 5.41
CA ALA A 79 30.67 12.67 4.84
C ALA A 79 30.56 11.35 4.03
N GLN A 80 29.58 10.48 4.37
CA GLN A 80 29.25 9.27 3.61
C GLN A 80 28.32 9.52 2.41
N GLY A 81 27.95 10.77 2.14
CA GLY A 81 27.04 11.14 1.05
C GLY A 81 25.57 10.89 1.36
N LEU A 82 25.19 10.66 2.63
CA LEU A 82 23.80 10.51 3.04
C LEU A 82 23.10 11.87 3.15
N ARG A 83 21.86 11.93 2.74
CA ARG A 83 20.94 13.02 3.08
C ARG A 83 20.51 12.83 4.54
N MET A 84 21.08 13.65 5.44
CA MET A 84 20.81 13.55 6.86
C MET A 84 19.58 14.35 7.27
N HIS A 85 18.73 13.75 8.05
CA HIS A 85 17.51 14.33 8.61
C HIS A 85 17.53 14.20 10.13
N THR A 86 16.56 14.79 10.81
CA THR A 86 16.48 14.85 12.27
C THR A 86 15.15 14.29 12.75
N TYR A 87 15.12 13.56 13.87
CA TYR A 87 13.91 13.32 14.61
C TYR A 87 14.05 13.67 16.10
N ILE A 88 12.90 13.94 16.73
CA ILE A 88 12.76 14.35 18.12
C ILE A 88 11.81 13.39 18.80
N TRP A 89 12.22 12.69 19.84
CA TRP A 89 11.30 11.94 20.69
C TRP A 89 10.32 12.90 21.35
N TYR A 90 9.02 12.72 21.09
CA TYR A 90 8.02 13.75 21.39
C TYR A 90 6.92 13.24 22.31
N GLN A 91 7.30 12.84 23.53
CA GLN A 91 6.39 12.30 24.56
C GLN A 91 5.68 13.46 25.32
N VAL A 92 4.97 14.29 24.61
CA VAL A 92 4.29 15.46 25.17
C VAL A 92 2.83 15.17 25.57
N GLY A 93 2.27 14.04 25.12
CA GLY A 93 0.85 13.76 25.28
C GLY A 93 0.01 14.87 24.62
N SER A 94 -0.88 15.48 25.43
CA SER A 94 -1.72 16.63 25.00
C SER A 94 -1.23 17.97 25.55
N ASP A 95 -0.02 18.04 26.13
CA ASP A 95 0.49 19.21 26.81
C ASP A 95 1.21 20.16 25.85
N ILE A 96 0.54 21.26 25.47
CA ILE A 96 1.07 22.32 24.61
C ILE A 96 2.28 23.03 25.25
N SER A 97 2.33 23.13 26.57
CA SER A 97 3.47 23.77 27.26
C SER A 97 4.73 22.91 27.13
N LYS A 98 4.60 21.58 27.31
CA LYS A 98 5.67 20.62 27.01
C LYS A 98 6.08 20.66 25.55
N ALA A 99 5.11 20.70 24.64
CA ALA A 99 5.36 20.83 23.22
C ALA A 99 6.16 22.10 22.89
N LYS A 100 5.79 23.23 23.48
CA LYS A 100 6.52 24.50 23.33
C LYS A 100 7.95 24.37 23.87
N GLN A 101 8.12 23.86 25.07
CA GLN A 101 9.44 23.66 25.68
C GLN A 101 10.36 22.79 24.81
N CYS A 102 9.81 21.70 24.27
CA CYS A 102 10.53 20.80 23.39
C CYS A 102 11.00 21.52 22.10
N MET A 103 10.10 22.24 21.43
CA MET A 103 10.43 22.97 20.21
C MET A 103 11.41 24.12 20.44
N ASP A 104 11.24 24.90 21.49
CA ASP A 104 12.15 26.01 21.85
C ASP A 104 13.55 25.51 22.11
N TYR A 105 13.69 24.31 22.69
CA TYR A 105 14.99 23.72 22.96
C TYR A 105 15.65 23.13 21.70
N PHE A 106 14.95 22.32 20.92
CA PHE A 106 15.57 21.54 19.86
C PHE A 106 15.71 22.26 18.52
N LEU A 107 14.74 23.09 18.12
CA LEU A 107 14.79 23.73 16.79
C LEU A 107 16.03 24.58 16.52
N PRO A 108 16.57 25.36 17.51
CA PRO A 108 17.82 26.09 17.31
C PRO A 108 19.06 25.20 17.22
N ARG A 109 18.94 23.90 17.60
CA ARG A 109 20.06 22.93 17.69
C ARG A 109 20.08 21.93 16.54
N VAL A 110 19.09 21.97 15.63
CA VAL A 110 19.06 21.13 14.43
C VAL A 110 20.24 21.44 13.52
N GLN A 111 21.01 20.43 13.16
CA GLN A 111 22.25 20.58 12.37
C GLN A 111 22.09 20.11 10.92
N THR A 112 20.96 19.53 10.58
CA THR A 112 20.65 19.15 9.20
C THR A 112 20.20 20.39 8.40
N PRO A 113 20.37 20.41 7.08
CA PRO A 113 20.08 21.60 6.26
C PRO A 113 18.63 22.10 6.42
N LYS A 114 18.43 23.40 6.26
CA LYS A 114 17.06 23.94 6.17
C LYS A 114 16.28 23.23 5.07
N ARG A 115 14.98 23.09 5.26
CA ARG A 115 14.05 22.29 4.45
C ARG A 115 14.22 20.77 4.59
N SER A 116 15.28 20.26 5.25
CA SER A 116 15.34 18.83 5.59
C SER A 116 14.19 18.43 6.52
N ILE A 117 13.97 17.13 6.67
CA ILE A 117 12.93 16.64 7.57
C ILE A 117 13.35 16.87 9.02
N VAL A 118 12.40 17.34 9.83
CA VAL A 118 12.42 17.21 11.28
C VAL A 118 11.13 16.47 11.67
N ALA A 119 11.30 15.24 12.17
CA ALA A 119 10.18 14.38 12.52
C ALA A 119 9.87 14.46 14.02
N LEU A 120 8.60 14.39 14.37
CA LEU A 120 8.10 14.21 15.73
C LEU A 120 7.78 12.73 15.94
N ASP A 121 8.54 12.08 16.78
CA ASP A 121 8.39 10.68 17.16
C ASP A 121 7.42 10.60 18.34
N TYR A 122 6.14 10.34 18.01
CA TYR A 122 5.01 10.33 18.95
C TYR A 122 4.41 8.92 19.05
N GLU A 123 5.02 8.08 19.88
CA GLU A 123 4.62 6.68 20.03
C GLU A 123 4.44 6.23 21.48
N ASP A 124 4.56 7.18 22.43
CA ASP A 124 4.34 6.95 23.84
C ASP A 124 3.82 8.23 24.53
N GLY A 125 3.17 8.05 25.69
CA GLY A 125 2.72 9.14 26.56
C GLY A 125 1.47 9.90 26.10
N ALA A 126 0.71 9.38 25.12
CA ALA A 126 -0.53 10.00 24.70
C ALA A 126 -1.56 10.02 25.84
N SER A 127 -2.31 11.11 25.93
CA SER A 127 -3.49 11.17 26.79
C SER A 127 -4.67 10.39 26.18
N CYS A 128 -5.74 10.20 26.94
CA CYS A 128 -6.96 9.61 26.42
C CYS A 128 -7.76 10.56 25.48
N ASN A 129 -7.37 11.82 25.40
CA ASN A 129 -8.01 12.82 24.54
C ASN A 129 -7.30 12.91 23.18
N GLN A 130 -7.79 12.15 22.21
CA GLN A 130 -7.24 12.11 20.84
C GLN A 130 -7.16 13.49 20.17
N TYR A 131 -8.15 14.34 20.40
CA TYR A 131 -8.18 15.68 19.81
C TYR A 131 -7.05 16.56 20.36
N ALA A 132 -6.89 16.59 21.69
CA ALA A 132 -5.85 17.39 22.33
C ALA A 132 -4.44 16.86 22.05
N ASN A 133 -4.25 15.53 21.95
CA ASN A 133 -3.00 14.94 21.47
C ASN A 133 -2.65 15.45 20.06
N THR A 134 -3.64 15.46 19.18
CA THR A 134 -3.47 15.92 17.79
C THR A 134 -3.12 17.41 17.74
N ASP A 135 -3.71 18.24 18.59
CA ASP A 135 -3.37 19.65 18.70
C ASP A 135 -1.90 19.87 19.11
N ALA A 136 -1.38 19.08 20.05
CA ALA A 136 0.01 19.15 20.47
C ALA A 136 0.98 18.73 19.35
N ILE A 137 0.61 17.73 18.56
CA ILE A 137 1.38 17.30 17.38
C ILE A 137 1.37 18.39 16.31
N ILE A 138 0.20 18.93 15.94
CA ILE A 138 0.07 19.99 14.92
C ILE A 138 0.80 21.26 15.38
N TYR A 139 0.77 21.58 16.68
CA TYR A 139 1.57 22.68 17.24
C TYR A 139 3.07 22.48 16.96
N GLY A 140 3.62 21.30 17.29
CA GLY A 140 5.04 21.00 17.04
C GLY A 140 5.39 21.04 15.56
N MET A 141 4.54 20.46 14.70
CA MET A 141 4.74 20.47 13.25
C MET A 141 4.74 21.90 12.68
N ARG A 142 3.87 22.75 13.17
CA ARG A 142 3.87 24.18 12.78
C ARG A 142 5.17 24.86 13.19
N ARG A 143 5.64 24.65 14.41
CA ARG A 143 6.91 25.21 14.89
C ARG A 143 8.11 24.74 14.03
N ILE A 144 8.09 23.50 13.58
CA ILE A 144 9.10 22.94 12.66
C ILE A 144 9.02 23.64 11.30
N ALA A 145 7.81 23.80 10.75
CA ALA A 145 7.61 24.50 9.47
C ALA A 145 8.05 25.97 9.55
N ASP A 146 7.65 26.69 10.61
CA ASP A 146 8.02 28.10 10.85
C ASP A 146 9.55 28.26 11.00
N ALA A 147 10.24 27.25 11.53
CA ALA A 147 11.69 27.22 11.59
C ALA A 147 12.36 26.86 10.24
N GLY A 148 11.58 26.64 9.18
CA GLY A 148 12.06 26.37 7.82
C GLY A 148 12.47 24.94 7.55
N TYR A 149 11.91 23.97 8.27
CA TYR A 149 12.11 22.52 8.06
C TYR A 149 10.85 21.85 7.53
N THR A 150 10.97 20.64 7.01
CA THR A 150 9.82 19.80 6.58
C THR A 150 9.30 19.03 7.80
N PRO A 151 8.08 19.34 8.29
CA PRO A 151 7.50 18.66 9.42
C PRO A 151 7.00 17.26 9.02
N VAL A 152 7.31 16.25 9.84
CA VAL A 152 6.85 14.88 9.66
C VAL A 152 6.39 14.34 11.02
N TYR A 153 5.29 13.61 11.01
CA TYR A 153 4.79 12.84 12.15
C TYR A 153 5.22 11.39 12.01
N TYR A 154 5.91 10.84 13.01
CA TYR A 154 6.25 9.42 13.09
C TYR A 154 5.48 8.74 14.21
N SER A 155 5.03 7.54 13.92
CA SER A 155 4.48 6.57 14.86
C SER A 155 4.22 5.23 14.17
N TYR A 156 3.59 4.28 14.86
CA TYR A 156 3.04 3.08 14.25
C TYR A 156 1.51 3.13 14.17
N LYS A 157 0.94 2.47 13.15
CA LYS A 157 -0.49 2.62 12.82
C LYS A 157 -1.44 2.34 13.98
N PRO A 158 -1.31 1.25 14.78
CA PRO A 158 -2.22 1.01 15.90
C PRO A 158 -2.25 2.15 16.92
N TYR A 159 -1.09 2.71 17.26
CA TYR A 159 -1.00 3.82 18.20
C TYR A 159 -1.62 5.10 17.63
N THR A 160 -1.31 5.39 16.37
CA THR A 160 -1.89 6.52 15.65
C THR A 160 -3.42 6.46 15.66
N LEU A 161 -4.01 5.33 15.29
CA LEU A 161 -5.47 5.18 15.26
C LEU A 161 -6.12 5.24 16.64
N ALA A 162 -5.41 4.85 17.70
CA ALA A 162 -5.93 4.91 19.06
C ALA A 162 -5.87 6.31 19.67
N HIS A 163 -4.86 7.11 19.33
CA HIS A 163 -4.51 8.31 20.07
C HIS A 163 -4.45 9.60 19.26
N VAL A 164 -4.51 9.52 17.91
CA VAL A 164 -4.27 10.68 17.04
C VAL A 164 -5.31 10.72 15.91
N ASP A 165 -5.90 11.89 15.70
CA ASP A 165 -6.67 12.16 14.48
C ASP A 165 -5.71 12.58 13.34
N TYR A 166 -5.09 11.59 12.72
CA TYR A 166 -4.12 11.82 11.66
C TYR A 166 -4.73 12.48 10.41
N LYS A 167 -6.05 12.42 10.20
CA LYS A 167 -6.70 13.15 9.11
C LYS A 167 -6.61 14.66 9.31
N ARG A 168 -6.65 15.16 10.55
CA ARG A 168 -6.39 16.56 10.85
C ARG A 168 -4.92 16.93 10.58
N ILE A 169 -3.98 16.03 10.89
CA ILE A 169 -2.58 16.26 10.52
C ILE A 169 -2.45 16.40 9.00
N LEU A 170 -3.07 15.49 8.23
CA LEU A 170 -3.02 15.53 6.76
C LEU A 170 -3.73 16.74 6.16
N ALA A 171 -4.76 17.25 6.80
CA ALA A 171 -5.41 18.51 6.37
C ALA A 171 -4.47 19.71 6.47
N ALA A 172 -3.61 19.74 7.51
CA ALA A 172 -2.62 20.80 7.70
C ALA A 172 -1.32 20.55 6.92
N TYR A 173 -0.88 19.30 6.86
CA TYR A 173 0.40 18.86 6.25
C TYR A 173 0.18 17.62 5.40
N PRO A 174 -0.26 17.75 4.15
CA PRO A 174 -0.46 16.61 3.25
C PRO A 174 0.82 15.79 3.08
N SER A 175 0.70 14.47 3.07
CA SER A 175 1.84 13.56 2.83
C SER A 175 3.00 13.74 3.83
N SER A 176 2.69 13.88 5.11
CA SER A 176 3.66 14.12 6.20
C SER A 176 3.78 12.97 7.20
N LEU A 177 3.23 11.80 6.90
CA LEU A 177 3.31 10.67 7.82
C LEU A 177 4.53 9.80 7.51
N TRP A 178 5.25 9.42 8.54
CA TRP A 178 6.25 8.37 8.58
C TRP A 178 5.74 7.28 9.51
N ILE A 179 5.35 6.13 8.96
CA ILE A 179 4.64 5.09 9.71
C ILE A 179 5.46 3.81 9.76
N ALA A 180 5.65 3.26 10.96
CA ALA A 180 6.25 1.95 11.17
C ALA A 180 5.21 0.84 10.97
N ALA A 181 5.59 -0.19 10.21
CA ALA A 181 4.83 -1.42 10.06
C ALA A 181 5.76 -2.51 9.52
N TYR A 182 5.98 -3.55 10.28
CA TYR A 182 6.92 -4.62 9.98
C TYR A 182 6.20 -5.89 9.53
N LYS A 183 6.83 -6.63 8.63
CA LYS A 183 6.39 -7.96 8.23
C LYS A 183 6.61 -8.96 9.36
N ASP A 184 7.81 -8.96 9.88
CA ASP A 184 8.32 -9.83 10.96
C ASP A 184 9.58 -9.20 11.56
N TYR A 185 10.29 -9.96 12.37
CA TYR A 185 11.57 -9.55 12.98
C TYR A 185 12.78 -10.29 12.37
N ASN A 186 12.67 -10.79 11.14
CA ASN A 186 13.80 -11.32 10.39
C ASN A 186 14.55 -10.19 9.66
N VAL A 187 15.81 -10.45 9.32
CA VAL A 187 16.60 -9.49 8.52
C VAL A 187 15.88 -9.23 7.18
N THR A 188 15.53 -7.97 6.97
CA THR A 188 14.72 -7.53 5.83
C THR A 188 15.40 -6.34 5.17
N THR A 189 16.00 -6.54 4.00
CA THR A 189 16.79 -5.54 3.29
C THR A 189 16.02 -4.71 2.27
N THR A 190 14.78 -5.10 1.96
CA THR A 190 13.91 -4.42 1.00
C THR A 190 12.46 -4.42 1.48
N PRO A 191 11.69 -3.34 1.23
CA PRO A 191 10.30 -3.27 1.66
C PRO A 191 9.42 -4.28 0.91
N ASP A 192 8.71 -5.12 1.66
CA ASP A 192 7.64 -5.97 1.12
C ASP A 192 6.31 -5.21 1.17
N TYR A 193 5.89 -4.65 0.05
CA TYR A 193 4.71 -3.80 -0.05
C TYR A 193 3.38 -4.51 0.28
N ALA A 194 3.36 -5.83 0.41
CA ALA A 194 2.20 -6.55 0.92
C ALA A 194 1.90 -6.20 2.40
N TYR A 195 2.90 -5.68 3.11
CA TYR A 195 2.81 -5.26 4.51
C TYR A 195 2.77 -3.74 4.69
N PHE A 196 2.60 -2.99 3.61
CA PHE A 196 2.38 -1.55 3.70
C PHE A 196 1.23 -1.23 4.67
N PRO A 197 1.35 -0.22 5.55
CA PRO A 197 0.39 0.01 6.65
C PRO A 197 -1.02 0.43 6.21
N SER A 198 -1.30 0.51 4.92
CA SER A 198 -2.63 0.87 4.39
C SER A 198 -3.18 2.15 5.04
N MET A 199 -2.41 3.22 5.04
CA MET A 199 -2.78 4.55 5.50
C MET A 199 -2.58 5.58 4.39
N ASP A 200 -3.48 6.56 4.34
CA ASP A 200 -3.28 7.74 3.50
C ASP A 200 -2.20 8.66 4.09
N GLY A 201 -1.60 9.49 3.25
CA GLY A 201 -0.62 10.49 3.67
C GLY A 201 0.75 9.93 4.08
N VAL A 202 0.99 8.63 3.98
CA VAL A 202 2.31 8.04 4.30
C VAL A 202 3.31 8.44 3.23
N ALA A 203 4.28 9.27 3.62
CA ALA A 203 5.38 9.71 2.77
C ALA A 203 6.63 8.86 2.97
N GLN A 204 6.83 8.34 4.17
CA GLN A 204 7.88 7.41 4.53
C GLN A 204 7.30 6.20 5.26
N TRP A 205 7.90 5.05 5.04
CA TRP A 205 7.53 3.81 5.72
C TRP A 205 8.78 3.17 6.32
N GLN A 206 8.78 3.04 7.66
CA GLN A 206 9.76 2.20 8.37
C GLN A 206 9.26 0.76 8.26
N PHE A 207 9.90 -0.02 7.38
CA PHE A 207 9.42 -1.35 6.98
C PHE A 207 10.03 -2.50 7.79
N THR A 208 11.05 -2.21 8.59
CA THR A 208 11.72 -3.20 9.44
C THR A 208 12.50 -2.53 10.57
N SER A 209 12.62 -3.21 11.69
CA SER A 209 13.60 -2.94 12.74
C SER A 209 14.84 -3.84 12.64
N MET A 210 14.88 -4.69 11.59
CA MET A 210 15.93 -5.64 11.32
C MET A 210 16.47 -5.48 9.90
N TYR A 211 16.83 -4.24 9.54
CA TYR A 211 17.42 -3.94 8.23
C TYR A 211 18.82 -4.57 8.08
N LYS A 212 19.45 -4.86 9.22
CA LYS A 212 20.73 -5.55 9.37
C LYS A 212 20.69 -6.47 10.60
N ALA A 213 21.47 -7.53 10.58
CA ALA A 213 21.67 -8.38 11.75
C ALA A 213 22.14 -7.55 12.96
N GLY A 214 21.54 -7.80 14.12
CA GLY A 214 21.80 -7.05 15.35
C GLY A 214 20.87 -5.85 15.60
N GLY A 215 19.95 -5.59 14.65
CA GLY A 215 18.96 -4.52 14.77
C GLY A 215 19.43 -3.20 14.14
N LEU A 216 18.66 -2.73 13.19
CA LEU A 216 18.78 -1.42 12.56
C LEU A 216 17.46 -1.12 11.87
N ASP A 217 16.93 0.06 12.05
CA ASP A 217 15.67 0.46 11.45
C ASP A 217 15.86 0.82 9.98
N GLY A 218 15.06 0.18 9.12
CA GLY A 218 15.11 0.37 7.67
C GLY A 218 13.87 1.09 7.16
N ASN A 219 14.11 2.11 6.34
CA ASN A 219 13.09 3.03 5.84
C ASN A 219 13.08 3.12 4.33
N VAL A 220 11.91 3.39 3.76
CA VAL A 220 11.74 3.71 2.35
C VAL A 220 11.01 5.04 2.19
N ASP A 221 11.56 5.91 1.34
CA ASP A 221 10.93 7.16 0.93
C ASP A 221 9.96 6.91 -0.21
N LEU A 222 8.66 6.99 0.08
CA LEU A 222 7.60 6.70 -0.89
C LEU A 222 7.33 7.86 -1.86
N LEU A 223 7.63 9.09 -1.46
CA LEU A 223 7.23 10.30 -2.19
C LEU A 223 8.39 11.22 -2.56
N GLY A 224 9.63 10.88 -2.18
CA GLY A 224 10.81 11.69 -2.45
C GLY A 224 11.00 12.85 -1.46
N ILE A 225 10.39 12.80 -0.26
CA ILE A 225 10.50 13.88 0.72
C ILE A 225 11.87 13.97 1.37
N THR A 226 12.67 12.89 1.36
CA THR A 226 14.06 12.92 1.85
C THR A 226 14.99 13.75 0.96
N GLN A 227 14.52 14.16 -0.21
CA GLN A 227 15.24 15.12 -1.05
C GLN A 227 15.10 16.59 -0.57
N ASN A 228 14.14 16.86 0.33
CA ASN A 228 13.93 18.20 0.85
C ASN A 228 15.18 18.67 1.63
N GLY A 229 15.63 19.90 1.34
CA GLY A 229 16.87 20.43 1.89
C GLY A 229 18.14 20.07 1.11
N TYR A 230 18.08 19.12 0.17
CA TYR A 230 19.21 18.63 -0.62
C TYR A 230 19.11 18.91 -2.11
N ARG A 231 18.02 19.50 -2.54
CA ARG A 231 17.84 19.96 -3.92
C ARG A 231 18.09 21.45 -3.99
N ASN A 232 19.02 21.88 -4.78
CA ASN A 232 19.36 23.28 -5.03
C ASN A 232 18.19 24.04 -5.69
N GLY A 233 17.04 24.12 -5.00
CA GLY A 233 15.84 24.80 -5.48
C GLY A 233 14.98 24.01 -6.49
N VAL A 234 15.39 22.82 -6.92
CA VAL A 234 14.62 22.01 -7.87
C VAL A 234 13.49 21.27 -7.14
N ALA A 235 12.25 21.49 -7.58
CA ALA A 235 11.10 20.75 -7.06
C ALA A 235 11.26 19.25 -7.27
N ALA A 236 10.79 18.44 -6.29
CA ALA A 236 10.75 17.01 -6.44
C ALA A 236 9.93 16.62 -7.67
N LYS A 237 10.48 15.81 -8.59
CA LYS A 237 9.63 15.14 -9.57
C LYS A 237 8.66 14.25 -8.80
N PRO A 238 7.35 14.30 -9.10
CA PRO A 238 6.40 13.39 -8.47
C PRO A 238 6.82 11.94 -8.70
N VAL A 239 7.07 11.21 -7.63
CA VAL A 239 7.34 9.77 -7.72
C VAL A 239 6.00 9.06 -7.75
N SER A 240 5.75 8.23 -8.77
CA SER A 240 4.50 7.47 -8.84
C SER A 240 4.40 6.51 -7.64
N LYS A 241 3.29 6.58 -6.90
CA LYS A 241 3.08 5.68 -5.75
C LYS A 241 3.03 4.21 -6.22
N PRO A 242 3.65 3.27 -5.50
CA PRO A 242 3.49 1.84 -5.77
C PRO A 242 2.01 1.45 -5.80
N GLN A 243 1.67 0.42 -6.56
CA GLN A 243 0.29 -0.05 -6.65
C GLN A 243 -0.25 -0.47 -5.28
N ALA A 244 0.56 -1.14 -4.46
CA ALA A 244 0.17 -1.52 -3.10
C ALA A 244 -0.13 -0.31 -2.19
N VAL A 245 0.65 0.77 -2.32
CA VAL A 245 0.41 2.03 -1.60
C VAL A 245 -0.90 2.67 -2.05
N LYS A 246 -1.16 2.72 -3.37
CA LYS A 246 -2.45 3.23 -3.90
C LYS A 246 -3.64 2.41 -3.36
N GLN A 247 -3.51 1.09 -3.35
CA GLN A 247 -4.54 0.20 -2.82
C GLN A 247 -4.74 0.38 -1.31
N GLY A 248 -3.65 0.54 -0.56
CA GLY A 248 -3.71 0.82 0.88
C GLY A 248 -4.39 2.15 1.21
N ILE A 249 -4.16 3.20 0.42
CA ILE A 249 -4.85 4.50 0.56
C ILE A 249 -6.35 4.35 0.29
N VAL A 250 -6.73 3.62 -0.76
CA VAL A 250 -8.15 3.34 -1.05
C VAL A 250 -8.78 2.56 0.11
N ALA A 251 -8.09 1.56 0.64
CA ALA A 251 -8.57 0.76 1.77
C ALA A 251 -8.79 1.62 3.02
N ASP A 252 -7.86 2.51 3.34
CA ASP A 252 -7.93 3.42 4.50
C ASP A 252 -9.08 4.43 4.41
N ASN A 253 -9.39 4.88 3.19
CA ASN A 253 -10.49 5.82 2.93
C ASN A 253 -11.84 5.13 2.67
N THR A 254 -11.91 3.79 2.75
CA THR A 254 -13.15 3.02 2.56
C THR A 254 -13.82 2.78 3.91
N ALA A 255 -15.08 3.18 4.03
CA ALA A 255 -15.85 2.95 5.25
C ALA A 255 -16.03 1.45 5.54
N LYS A 256 -16.01 1.04 6.80
CA LYS A 256 -16.21 -0.36 7.19
C LYS A 256 -17.60 -0.89 6.80
N SER A 257 -18.61 -0.02 6.69
CA SER A 257 -19.93 -0.33 6.11
C SER A 257 -19.84 -0.86 4.68
N ASP A 258 -18.82 -0.42 3.94
CA ASP A 258 -18.66 -0.71 2.51
C ASP A 258 -17.85 -1.98 2.24
N ILE A 259 -17.45 -2.71 3.29
CA ILE A 259 -16.77 -3.99 3.12
C ILE A 259 -17.67 -4.94 2.32
N ARG A 260 -17.10 -5.55 1.27
CA ARG A 260 -17.80 -6.47 0.35
C ARG A 260 -17.01 -7.78 0.21
N THR A 261 -17.67 -8.79 -0.36
CA THR A 261 -17.03 -10.03 -0.78
C THR A 261 -15.80 -9.75 -1.65
N GLY A 262 -14.71 -10.47 -1.37
CA GLY A 262 -13.44 -10.32 -2.06
C GLY A 262 -12.48 -9.29 -1.44
N PHE A 263 -12.92 -8.38 -0.56
CA PHE A 263 -12.01 -7.52 0.20
C PHE A 263 -11.01 -8.36 0.99
N THR A 264 -9.82 -7.81 1.19
CA THR A 264 -8.88 -8.35 2.19
C THR A 264 -8.96 -7.51 3.44
N VAL A 265 -9.23 -8.18 4.55
CA VAL A 265 -9.30 -7.55 5.87
C VAL A 265 -8.32 -8.21 6.83
N LYS A 266 -7.82 -7.45 7.80
CA LYS A 266 -7.01 -7.95 8.92
C LYS A 266 -7.84 -7.92 10.19
N VAL A 267 -7.82 -9.01 10.97
CA VAL A 267 -8.47 -9.05 12.28
C VAL A 267 -7.69 -8.17 13.26
N ASN A 268 -8.35 -7.21 13.88
CA ASN A 268 -7.71 -6.31 14.83
C ASN A 268 -7.18 -7.07 16.06
N PHE A 269 -6.05 -6.66 16.61
CA PHE A 269 -5.55 -7.22 17.86
C PHE A 269 -6.48 -6.97 19.03
N SER A 270 -7.23 -5.87 19.01
CA SER A 270 -8.25 -5.52 19.99
C SER A 270 -9.55 -6.32 19.89
N ALA A 271 -9.75 -7.08 18.81
CA ALA A 271 -10.94 -7.90 18.62
C ALA A 271 -10.99 -9.01 19.67
N ARG A 272 -12.11 -9.11 20.41
CA ARG A 272 -12.25 -10.06 21.51
C ARG A 272 -13.04 -11.29 21.09
N ASN A 273 -14.20 -11.07 20.46
CA ASN A 273 -15.17 -12.13 20.20
C ASN A 273 -15.58 -12.19 18.73
N TRP A 274 -15.84 -13.41 18.26
CA TRP A 274 -16.55 -13.67 17.02
C TRP A 274 -17.96 -13.07 17.08
N ALA A 275 -18.64 -12.95 15.95
CA ALA A 275 -20.05 -12.52 15.92
C ALA A 275 -20.98 -13.50 16.65
N SER A 276 -20.56 -14.75 16.88
CA SER A 276 -21.23 -15.77 17.69
C SER A 276 -21.07 -15.55 19.20
N GLY A 277 -20.23 -14.63 19.66
CA GLY A 277 -19.92 -14.38 21.06
C GLY A 277 -18.70 -15.14 21.61
N GLN A 278 -18.20 -16.15 20.91
CA GLN A 278 -17.03 -16.93 21.31
C GLN A 278 -15.75 -16.11 21.19
N ALA A 279 -14.76 -16.37 22.04
CA ALA A 279 -13.46 -15.68 22.02
C ALA A 279 -12.69 -15.94 20.70
N ILE A 280 -12.08 -14.90 20.17
CA ILE A 280 -11.19 -15.00 19.00
C ILE A 280 -9.82 -15.49 19.47
N PRO A 281 -9.33 -16.63 18.95
CA PRO A 281 -8.00 -17.13 19.28
C PRO A 281 -6.89 -16.13 18.89
N ASN A 282 -5.84 -16.06 19.69
CA ASN A 282 -4.73 -15.11 19.43
C ASN A 282 -4.05 -15.34 18.08
N TRP A 283 -3.99 -16.60 17.60
CA TRP A 283 -3.39 -16.91 16.31
C TRP A 283 -4.14 -16.33 15.09
N VAL A 284 -5.41 -15.89 15.27
CA VAL A 284 -6.24 -15.23 14.25
C VAL A 284 -5.97 -13.73 14.20
N LYS A 285 -5.69 -13.12 15.37
CA LYS A 285 -5.51 -11.68 15.50
C LYS A 285 -4.27 -11.21 14.73
N GLY A 286 -4.37 -10.08 14.07
CA GLY A 286 -3.31 -9.53 13.23
C GLY A 286 -3.14 -10.22 11.87
N LYS A 287 -3.83 -11.34 11.61
CA LYS A 287 -3.78 -12.03 10.32
C LYS A 287 -4.82 -11.52 9.34
N SER A 288 -4.50 -11.65 8.06
CA SER A 288 -5.30 -11.18 6.94
C SER A 288 -6.13 -12.30 6.33
N TYR A 289 -7.37 -11.99 5.97
CA TYR A 289 -8.34 -12.91 5.41
C TYR A 289 -9.10 -12.25 4.26
N LYS A 290 -9.52 -13.05 3.28
CA LYS A 290 -10.51 -12.62 2.29
C LYS A 290 -11.90 -12.63 2.91
N VAL A 291 -12.70 -11.62 2.60
CA VAL A 291 -14.13 -11.61 2.92
C VAL A 291 -14.85 -12.48 1.92
N GLN A 292 -15.45 -13.56 2.40
CA GLN A 292 -16.22 -14.51 1.58
C GLN A 292 -17.67 -14.07 1.42
N GLN A 293 -18.25 -13.49 2.48
CA GLN A 293 -19.64 -13.05 2.50
C GLN A 293 -19.82 -11.90 3.48
N THR A 294 -20.86 -11.10 3.29
CA THR A 294 -21.26 -10.04 4.23
C THR A 294 -22.72 -10.20 4.62
N SER A 295 -23.06 -9.88 5.90
CA SER A 295 -24.42 -9.90 6.40
C SER A 295 -24.56 -8.87 7.53
N GLY A 296 -25.33 -7.81 7.30
CA GLY A 296 -25.48 -6.71 8.25
C GLY A 296 -24.13 -6.11 8.66
N ASP A 297 -23.86 -6.09 9.97
CA ASP A 297 -22.64 -5.54 10.57
C ASP A 297 -21.44 -6.50 10.61
N ARG A 298 -21.53 -7.67 9.96
CA ARG A 298 -20.54 -8.75 10.03
C ARG A 298 -20.07 -9.20 8.66
N VAL A 299 -18.88 -9.80 8.67
CA VAL A 299 -18.21 -10.38 7.50
C VAL A 299 -17.77 -11.82 7.80
N LEU A 300 -17.90 -12.70 6.83
CA LEU A 300 -17.40 -14.08 6.90
C LEU A 300 -15.98 -14.13 6.35
N LEU A 301 -15.06 -14.63 7.15
CA LEU A 301 -13.65 -14.73 6.79
C LEU A 301 -13.38 -16.07 6.10
N SER A 302 -12.84 -16.02 4.89
CA SER A 302 -12.44 -17.19 4.09
C SER A 302 -11.33 -17.97 4.78
N GLY A 303 -11.36 -19.29 4.65
CA GLY A 303 -10.35 -20.19 5.21
C GLY A 303 -10.58 -20.59 6.66
N ILE A 304 -11.16 -19.72 7.48
CA ILE A 304 -11.53 -20.03 8.87
C ILE A 304 -13.05 -20.08 9.08
N MET A 305 -13.82 -19.71 8.05
CA MET A 305 -15.28 -19.79 7.99
C MET A 305 -15.98 -19.24 9.24
N SER A 306 -15.47 -18.11 9.75
CA SER A 306 -15.98 -17.49 10.98
C SER A 306 -16.48 -16.08 10.71
N TRP A 307 -17.61 -15.72 11.33
CA TRP A 307 -18.20 -14.40 11.25
C TRP A 307 -17.60 -13.46 12.29
N ILE A 308 -17.14 -12.28 11.85
CA ILE A 308 -16.61 -11.22 12.71
C ILE A 308 -17.34 -9.91 12.43
N LYS A 309 -17.48 -9.04 13.44
CA LYS A 309 -18.08 -7.72 13.25
C LYS A 309 -17.16 -6.84 12.39
N ARG A 310 -17.76 -6.01 11.52
CA ARG A 310 -17.01 -5.09 10.63
C ARG A 310 -16.09 -4.15 11.40
N LYS A 311 -16.48 -3.72 12.60
CA LYS A 311 -15.66 -2.85 13.48
C LYS A 311 -14.36 -3.50 13.94
N ASP A 312 -14.33 -4.84 14.01
CA ASP A 312 -13.22 -5.63 14.54
C ASP A 312 -12.21 -6.05 13.47
N VAL A 313 -12.35 -5.53 12.26
CA VAL A 313 -11.39 -5.73 11.17
C VAL A 313 -10.90 -4.41 10.59
N GLU A 314 -9.69 -4.43 10.04
CA GLU A 314 -9.09 -3.36 9.24
C GLU A 314 -9.16 -3.75 7.77
N ILE A 315 -9.55 -2.82 6.88
CA ILE A 315 -9.51 -3.05 5.44
C ILE A 315 -8.07 -2.87 4.98
N LEU A 316 -7.49 -3.89 4.35
CA LEU A 316 -6.15 -3.81 3.74
C LEU A 316 -6.23 -3.60 2.24
N GLN A 317 -7.21 -4.23 1.59
CA GLN A 317 -7.43 -4.09 0.15
C GLN A 317 -8.93 -4.15 -0.10
N THR A 318 -9.41 -3.22 -0.88
CA THR A 318 -10.71 -3.32 -1.54
C THR A 318 -10.61 -4.33 -2.69
N THR A 319 -11.72 -4.92 -3.12
CA THR A 319 -11.71 -5.69 -4.38
C THR A 319 -11.10 -4.78 -5.44
N LYS A 320 -10.10 -5.26 -6.16
CA LYS A 320 -9.64 -4.57 -7.36
C LYS A 320 -10.87 -4.25 -8.21
N GLN A 321 -11.18 -2.97 -8.40
CA GLN A 321 -11.59 -2.61 -9.73
C GLN A 321 -10.43 -3.06 -10.61
N VAL A 322 -10.71 -3.99 -11.51
CA VAL A 322 -9.77 -4.38 -12.54
C VAL A 322 -9.56 -3.10 -13.36
N THR A 323 -8.53 -2.31 -12.97
CA THR A 323 -7.98 -1.34 -13.90
C THR A 323 -7.43 -2.21 -15.02
N GLN A 324 -8.10 -2.11 -16.13
CA GLN A 324 -7.76 -2.69 -17.41
C GLN A 324 -6.25 -2.48 -17.67
N THR A 325 -5.45 -3.50 -17.34
CA THR A 325 -4.13 -3.64 -17.95
C THR A 325 -4.40 -4.36 -19.27
N ASP A 326 -3.95 -3.80 -20.38
CA ASP A 326 -3.91 -4.46 -21.68
C ASP A 326 -3.43 -5.90 -21.46
N GLY A 327 -4.37 -6.86 -21.47
CA GLY A 327 -4.00 -8.13 -20.96
C GLY A 327 -4.58 -9.27 -21.75
N SER A 328 -3.72 -9.97 -22.45
CA SER A 328 -3.91 -11.36 -22.73
C SER A 328 -3.27 -12.17 -21.59
N TYR A 329 -3.89 -13.25 -21.19
CA TYR A 329 -3.37 -14.22 -20.24
C TYR A 329 -2.92 -15.47 -21.01
N LEU A 330 -1.68 -15.89 -20.78
CA LEU A 330 -1.16 -17.15 -21.32
C LEU A 330 -1.58 -18.30 -20.39
N VAL A 331 -2.38 -19.23 -20.90
CA VAL A 331 -2.83 -20.41 -20.17
C VAL A 331 -1.62 -21.29 -19.79
N LYS A 332 -1.56 -21.71 -18.53
CA LYS A 332 -0.50 -22.55 -17.96
C LYS A 332 -1.02 -23.96 -17.66
N PRO A 333 -0.14 -24.96 -17.53
CA PRO A 333 -0.54 -26.28 -17.06
C PRO A 333 -1.30 -26.21 -15.73
N GLY A 334 -2.45 -26.87 -15.64
CA GLY A 334 -3.32 -26.87 -14.46
C GLY A 334 -4.31 -25.69 -14.38
N ASP A 335 -4.31 -24.77 -15.35
CA ASP A 335 -5.31 -23.72 -15.41
C ASP A 335 -6.67 -24.23 -15.90
N SER A 336 -7.72 -23.57 -15.43
CA SER A 336 -9.11 -23.76 -15.86
C SER A 336 -9.78 -22.40 -16.05
N TRP A 337 -10.91 -22.36 -16.78
CA TRP A 337 -11.72 -21.14 -16.90
C TRP A 337 -12.01 -20.51 -15.55
N TRP A 338 -12.29 -21.35 -14.53
CA TRP A 338 -12.56 -20.89 -13.18
C TRP A 338 -11.32 -20.29 -12.50
N SER A 339 -10.18 -20.99 -12.55
CA SER A 339 -8.95 -20.55 -11.87
C SER A 339 -8.39 -19.26 -12.47
N ILE A 340 -8.42 -19.12 -13.80
CA ILE A 340 -7.98 -17.92 -14.50
C ILE A 340 -8.94 -16.75 -14.20
N ALA A 341 -10.25 -16.98 -14.32
CA ALA A 341 -11.25 -15.94 -14.04
C ALA A 341 -11.15 -15.44 -12.60
N ALA A 342 -11.00 -16.33 -11.63
CA ALA A 342 -10.82 -15.99 -10.21
C ALA A 342 -9.57 -15.13 -9.96
N LYS A 343 -8.43 -15.44 -10.61
CA LYS A 343 -7.20 -14.63 -10.53
C LYS A 343 -7.39 -13.21 -11.06
N HIS A 344 -8.28 -13.03 -12.04
CA HIS A 344 -8.48 -11.76 -12.72
C HIS A 344 -9.78 -11.05 -12.33
N GLY A 345 -10.48 -11.55 -11.29
CA GLY A 345 -11.72 -10.92 -10.79
C GLY A 345 -12.88 -10.98 -11.77
N LEU A 346 -12.87 -11.97 -12.67
CA LEU A 346 -13.91 -12.23 -13.66
C LEU A 346 -14.75 -13.44 -13.26
N SER A 347 -15.97 -13.54 -13.79
CA SER A 347 -16.64 -14.84 -13.83
C SER A 347 -16.04 -15.69 -14.95
N MET A 348 -16.02 -17.01 -14.79
CA MET A 348 -15.55 -17.91 -15.84
C MET A 348 -16.37 -17.77 -17.13
N TYR A 349 -17.66 -17.45 -17.01
CA TYR A 349 -18.54 -17.16 -18.14
C TYR A 349 -18.12 -15.90 -18.89
N THR A 350 -17.85 -14.82 -18.14
CA THR A 350 -17.38 -13.56 -18.71
C THR A 350 -16.03 -13.74 -19.41
N LEU A 351 -15.12 -14.52 -18.83
CA LEU A 351 -13.82 -14.79 -19.42
C LEU A 351 -13.97 -15.60 -20.72
N ALA A 352 -14.78 -16.67 -20.72
CA ALA A 352 -15.02 -17.50 -21.90
C ALA A 352 -15.67 -16.67 -23.02
N GLN A 353 -16.69 -15.89 -22.70
CA GLN A 353 -17.40 -15.03 -23.66
C GLN A 353 -16.49 -13.97 -24.30
N ARG A 354 -15.60 -13.33 -23.51
CA ARG A 354 -14.61 -12.37 -24.03
C ARG A 354 -13.68 -12.99 -25.08
N ASN A 355 -13.52 -14.31 -25.01
CA ASN A 355 -12.67 -15.05 -25.93
C ASN A 355 -13.47 -15.77 -27.05
N GLY A 356 -14.77 -15.45 -27.20
CA GLY A 356 -15.62 -16.10 -28.18
C GLY A 356 -15.83 -17.60 -27.91
N LYS A 357 -15.66 -18.01 -26.66
CA LYS A 357 -15.69 -19.41 -26.19
C LYS A 357 -16.78 -19.60 -25.14
N THR A 358 -17.11 -20.86 -24.85
CA THR A 358 -17.94 -21.24 -23.71
C THR A 358 -17.08 -21.84 -22.60
N ILE A 359 -17.60 -21.94 -21.39
CA ILE A 359 -16.90 -22.61 -20.28
C ILE A 359 -16.63 -24.11 -20.53
N TYR A 360 -17.31 -24.71 -21.50
CA TYR A 360 -17.11 -26.10 -21.93
C TYR A 360 -16.03 -26.25 -23.01
N THR A 361 -15.56 -25.13 -23.58
CA THR A 361 -14.44 -25.15 -24.52
C THR A 361 -13.16 -25.49 -23.75
N VAL A 362 -12.46 -26.51 -24.17
CA VAL A 362 -11.17 -26.88 -23.57
C VAL A 362 -10.15 -25.78 -23.87
N ILE A 363 -9.43 -25.36 -22.86
CA ILE A 363 -8.26 -24.47 -22.98
C ILE A 363 -6.99 -25.28 -22.75
N HIS A 364 -5.95 -24.98 -23.51
CA HIS A 364 -4.68 -25.69 -23.45
C HIS A 364 -3.57 -24.78 -22.96
N PRO A 365 -2.53 -25.29 -22.28
CA PRO A 365 -1.34 -24.55 -22.00
C PRO A 365 -0.75 -23.94 -23.31
N GLY A 366 -0.48 -22.63 -23.29
CA GLY A 366 -0.07 -21.87 -24.47
C GLY A 366 -1.20 -21.07 -25.14
N ASP A 367 -2.48 -21.31 -24.81
CA ASP A 367 -3.58 -20.48 -25.33
C ASP A 367 -3.49 -19.06 -24.74
N HIS A 368 -3.74 -18.05 -25.60
CA HIS A 368 -3.87 -16.68 -25.19
C HIS A 368 -5.35 -16.33 -24.95
N LEU A 369 -5.69 -15.91 -23.71
CA LEU A 369 -7.03 -15.49 -23.35
C LEU A 369 -7.05 -13.98 -23.08
N THR A 370 -7.95 -13.26 -23.74
CA THR A 370 -8.25 -11.85 -23.46
C THR A 370 -8.93 -11.73 -22.10
N ILE A 371 -8.24 -11.13 -21.13
CA ILE A 371 -8.76 -10.88 -19.78
C ILE A 371 -9.27 -9.45 -19.58
N SER A 372 -9.06 -8.55 -20.55
CA SER A 372 -9.51 -7.15 -20.56
C SER A 372 -10.46 -6.90 -21.74
N GLY A 373 -11.25 -5.82 -21.68
CA GLY A 373 -12.20 -5.44 -22.75
C GLY A 373 -13.67 -5.48 -22.31
N GLN A 374 -14.54 -4.80 -23.08
CA GLN A 374 -15.98 -4.89 -22.86
C GLN A 374 -16.48 -6.27 -23.31
N THR A 375 -17.34 -6.89 -22.50
CA THR A 375 -18.14 -8.02 -22.94
C THR A 375 -19.13 -7.52 -23.98
N ALA A 376 -19.10 -8.10 -25.18
CA ALA A 376 -20.21 -7.87 -26.14
C ALA A 376 -21.48 -8.38 -25.47
N THR A 377 -22.41 -7.48 -25.16
CA THR A 377 -23.74 -7.85 -24.67
C THR A 377 -24.54 -8.36 -25.84
N HIS A 378 -24.61 -9.67 -25.97
CA HIS A 378 -25.53 -10.29 -26.92
C HIS A 378 -26.96 -10.33 -26.34
N ALA A 379 -27.95 -10.24 -27.20
CA ALA A 379 -29.33 -10.33 -26.77
C ALA A 379 -30.05 -11.44 -27.54
N TYR A 380 -30.82 -12.22 -26.81
CA TYR A 380 -31.71 -13.23 -27.36
C TYR A 380 -33.16 -12.84 -27.11
N THR A 381 -34.00 -12.91 -28.14
CA THR A 381 -35.43 -12.68 -27.98
C THR A 381 -36.15 -14.01 -27.80
N VAL A 382 -36.85 -14.19 -26.69
CA VAL A 382 -37.59 -15.39 -26.32
C VAL A 382 -38.67 -15.68 -27.40
N ARG A 383 -38.70 -16.91 -27.89
CA ARG A 383 -39.61 -17.40 -28.87
C ARG A 383 -40.67 -18.34 -28.25
N ARG A 384 -41.76 -18.58 -28.96
CA ARG A 384 -42.77 -19.54 -28.50
C ARG A 384 -42.17 -20.93 -28.33
N GLY A 385 -42.40 -21.53 -27.17
CA GLY A 385 -41.84 -22.84 -26.80
C GLY A 385 -40.47 -22.80 -26.11
N ASP A 386 -39.88 -21.63 -25.98
CA ASP A 386 -38.62 -21.50 -25.25
C ASP A 386 -38.82 -21.67 -23.74
N THR A 387 -37.84 -22.29 -23.12
CA THR A 387 -37.67 -22.32 -21.68
C THR A 387 -36.31 -21.69 -21.34
N LEU A 388 -36.16 -21.14 -20.13
CA LEU A 388 -34.88 -20.55 -19.73
C LEU A 388 -33.73 -21.58 -19.76
N SER A 389 -34.03 -22.85 -19.45
CA SER A 389 -33.05 -23.96 -19.55
C SER A 389 -32.70 -24.28 -21.00
N GLY A 390 -33.66 -24.31 -21.91
CA GLY A 390 -33.42 -24.50 -23.34
C GLY A 390 -32.60 -23.38 -23.95
N ILE A 391 -32.91 -22.13 -23.58
CA ILE A 391 -32.16 -20.94 -24.00
C ILE A 391 -30.71 -21.00 -23.41
N SER A 392 -30.54 -21.36 -22.15
CA SER A 392 -29.24 -21.45 -21.52
C SER A 392 -28.33 -22.45 -22.23
N VAL A 393 -28.83 -23.62 -22.58
CA VAL A 393 -28.12 -24.64 -23.39
C VAL A 393 -27.76 -24.10 -24.77
N ARG A 394 -28.73 -23.48 -25.47
CA ARG A 394 -28.54 -22.94 -26.83
C ARG A 394 -27.50 -21.83 -26.87
N LEU A 395 -27.44 -20.99 -25.83
CA LEU A 395 -26.53 -19.85 -25.75
C LEU A 395 -25.19 -20.16 -25.04
N GLY A 396 -25.07 -21.37 -24.46
CA GLY A 396 -23.88 -21.79 -23.73
C GLY A 396 -23.65 -21.02 -22.41
N VAL A 397 -24.73 -20.47 -21.82
CA VAL A 397 -24.70 -19.71 -20.56
C VAL A 397 -25.51 -20.43 -19.47
N SER A 398 -25.19 -20.21 -18.19
CA SER A 398 -26.00 -20.85 -17.14
C SER A 398 -27.35 -20.16 -16.95
N ILE A 399 -28.35 -20.91 -16.47
CA ILE A 399 -29.65 -20.35 -16.06
C ILE A 399 -29.45 -19.25 -15.03
N GLY A 400 -28.53 -19.47 -14.04
CA GLY A 400 -28.20 -18.46 -13.02
C GLY A 400 -27.66 -17.16 -13.62
N HIS A 401 -26.85 -17.25 -14.69
CA HIS A 401 -26.37 -16.06 -15.41
C HIS A 401 -27.53 -15.30 -16.06
N LEU A 402 -28.40 -15.99 -16.82
CA LEU A 402 -29.58 -15.37 -17.46
C LEU A 402 -30.49 -14.71 -16.41
N VAL A 403 -30.73 -15.39 -15.29
CA VAL A 403 -31.52 -14.87 -14.17
C VAL A 403 -30.91 -13.59 -13.60
N HIS A 404 -29.60 -13.60 -13.34
CA HIS A 404 -28.90 -12.48 -12.71
C HIS A 404 -28.84 -11.25 -13.63
N VAL A 405 -28.38 -11.44 -14.88
CA VAL A 405 -28.15 -10.33 -15.82
C VAL A 405 -29.49 -9.68 -16.20
N ASN A 406 -30.57 -10.48 -16.31
CA ASN A 406 -31.89 -9.99 -16.72
C ASN A 406 -32.85 -9.72 -15.54
N ARG A 407 -32.37 -9.86 -14.30
CA ARG A 407 -33.15 -9.67 -13.05
C ARG A 407 -34.46 -10.47 -13.05
N ILE A 408 -34.40 -11.73 -13.51
CA ILE A 408 -35.56 -12.61 -13.56
C ILE A 408 -35.90 -13.12 -12.16
N GLY A 409 -37.05 -12.71 -11.63
CA GLY A 409 -37.47 -13.10 -10.27
C GLY A 409 -37.93 -14.56 -10.19
N ASN A 410 -38.41 -15.16 -11.27
CA ASN A 410 -38.79 -16.56 -11.33
C ASN A 410 -38.25 -17.20 -12.62
N PRO A 411 -37.26 -18.15 -12.51
CA PRO A 411 -36.62 -18.79 -13.66
C PRO A 411 -37.59 -19.61 -14.55
N ASN A 412 -38.72 -20.01 -14.00
CA ASN A 412 -39.75 -20.79 -14.72
C ASN A 412 -40.73 -19.90 -15.48
N ARG A 413 -40.55 -18.57 -15.44
CA ARG A 413 -41.49 -17.63 -16.05
C ARG A 413 -40.77 -16.61 -16.94
N ILE A 414 -40.75 -16.91 -18.26
CA ILE A 414 -40.31 -16.01 -19.31
C ILE A 414 -41.40 -15.83 -20.34
N TYR A 415 -41.35 -14.74 -21.09
CA TYR A 415 -42.40 -14.35 -22.00
C TYR A 415 -41.89 -14.28 -23.44
N VAL A 416 -42.72 -14.72 -24.39
CA VAL A 416 -42.44 -14.56 -25.84
C VAL A 416 -42.22 -13.07 -26.13
N GLY A 417 -41.16 -12.73 -26.84
CA GLY A 417 -40.75 -11.37 -27.12
C GLY A 417 -39.85 -10.74 -26.05
N GLN A 418 -39.70 -11.39 -24.88
CA GLN A 418 -38.77 -10.91 -23.85
C GLN A 418 -37.32 -10.92 -24.37
N ARG A 419 -36.62 -9.81 -24.23
CA ARG A 419 -35.20 -9.70 -24.60
C ARG A 419 -34.32 -10.09 -23.42
N LEU A 420 -33.55 -11.14 -23.60
CA LEU A 420 -32.60 -11.63 -22.62
C LEU A 420 -31.17 -11.25 -23.04
N LEU A 421 -30.47 -10.56 -22.17
CA LEU A 421 -29.02 -10.30 -22.32
C LEU A 421 -28.23 -11.54 -21.88
N TYR A 422 -27.11 -11.84 -22.61
CA TYR A 422 -26.25 -12.98 -22.31
C TYR A 422 -24.80 -12.76 -22.71
#